data_26d5f9005ae9d33621eecfb6237ad4e5
#
_entry.id   26d5f9005ae9d33621eecfb6237ad4e5
#
_cell.length_a   1.000
_cell.length_b   1.000
_cell.length_c   1.000
_cell.angle_alpha   90.00
_cell.angle_beta   90.00
_cell.angle_gamma   90.00
#
_symmetry.space_group_name_H-M   'P 1'
#
loop_
_entity.id
_entity.type
_entity.pdbx_description
1 polymer ?
#
loop_
_entity_poly.entity_id
_entity_poly.type
_entity_poly.pdbx_seq_one_letter_code
_entity_poly.pdbx_strand_id
1 'polypeptide(L)'
;MILVLTLILKILGIIVPLLIAVAYFTIAERKIMGAIQRRRGPNVTGYIGLLQPLADGLKLFVKETTLPNSGNINIFLLAPSMAFILSLIGWAVIPFSEGVILCDLNLSILYLFAISALNVYGILFAGWSSNSKYPYLGALRSAAQMISYEISLGFTALSVVLCAGTFNLNGIITTQEKIWFLIPLFPMFLIFYISMLAETNRHPFDLPEAEAELVSGYNVEYSSMTFALFFLGEYANMLLMSAFGATLFLGGWLPIINNLFFSFIPGSLWFSLKICIGVVFFILARATLPRYRYDQLMYLGWKCFLPLALGYFIFSMGLLTSLNWLPN
;
A
#
# COMPACT_ATOMS: atom_id res chain seq x y z
N MET A 1 -5.72 34.27 -0.65
CA MET A 1 -6.36 33.73 0.57
C MET A 1 -7.37 32.63 0.23
N ILE A 2 -8.37 32.89 -0.64
CA ILE A 2 -9.39 31.89 -1.04
C ILE A 2 -8.75 30.62 -1.67
N LEU A 3 -7.80 30.76 -2.56
CA LEU A 3 -7.15 29.64 -3.23
C LEU A 3 -6.37 28.72 -2.25
N VAL A 4 -5.71 29.29 -1.25
CA VAL A 4 -5.02 28.52 -0.20
C VAL A 4 -6.04 27.78 0.67
N LEU A 5 -7.15 28.43 1.02
CA LEU A 5 -8.21 27.82 1.82
C LEU A 5 -8.88 26.65 1.08
N THR A 6 -9.18 26.80 -0.20
CA THR A 6 -9.74 25.71 -1.01
C THR A 6 -8.79 24.53 -1.15
N LEU A 7 -7.47 24.77 -1.26
CA LEU A 7 -6.46 23.72 -1.32
C LEU A 7 -6.36 22.98 0.02
N ILE A 8 -6.36 23.70 1.15
CA ILE A 8 -6.37 23.08 2.48
C ILE A 8 -7.62 22.23 2.68
N LEU A 9 -8.80 22.72 2.27
CA LEU A 9 -10.04 21.96 2.37
C LEU A 9 -10.01 20.69 1.51
N LYS A 10 -9.44 20.71 0.31
CA LYS A 10 -9.26 19.52 -0.54
C LYS A 10 -8.32 18.51 0.11
N ILE A 11 -7.20 18.95 0.69
CA ILE A 11 -6.25 18.08 1.40
C ILE A 11 -6.91 17.43 2.61
N LEU A 12 -7.61 18.21 3.45
CA LEU A 12 -8.32 17.68 4.61
C LEU A 12 -9.45 16.72 4.19
N GLY A 13 -10.14 17.00 3.08
CA GLY A 13 -11.17 16.14 2.51
C GLY A 13 -10.67 14.76 2.07
N ILE A 14 -9.37 14.59 1.83
CA ILE A 14 -8.75 13.29 1.55
C ILE A 14 -8.16 12.67 2.81
N ILE A 15 -7.38 13.43 3.59
CA ILE A 15 -6.65 12.92 4.76
C ILE A 15 -7.59 12.41 5.84
N VAL A 16 -8.66 13.17 6.17
CA VAL A 16 -9.56 12.78 7.27
C VAL A 16 -10.30 11.47 6.99
N PRO A 17 -10.96 11.27 5.84
CA PRO A 17 -11.57 9.98 5.51
C PRO A 17 -10.55 8.83 5.44
N LEU A 18 -9.34 9.10 4.96
CA LEU A 18 -8.27 8.10 4.90
C LEU A 18 -7.84 7.64 6.30
N LEU A 19 -7.61 8.56 7.24
CA LEU A 19 -7.27 8.21 8.63
C LEU A 19 -8.40 7.41 9.30
N ILE A 20 -9.65 7.77 9.03
CA ILE A 20 -10.81 7.00 9.49
C ILE A 20 -10.79 5.59 8.86
N ALA A 21 -10.54 5.47 7.56
CA ALA A 21 -10.44 4.19 6.87
C ALA A 21 -9.31 3.31 7.44
N VAL A 22 -8.12 3.89 7.71
CA VAL A 22 -7.01 3.21 8.37
C VAL A 22 -7.40 2.70 9.75
N ALA A 23 -8.07 3.52 10.56
CA ALA A 23 -8.54 3.13 11.89
C ALA A 23 -9.52 1.95 11.82
N TYR A 24 -10.53 2.02 10.94
CA TYR A 24 -11.50 0.93 10.77
C TYR A 24 -10.93 -0.31 10.07
N PHE A 25 -9.87 -0.16 9.27
CA PHE A 25 -9.16 -1.30 8.70
C PHE A 25 -8.60 -2.22 9.78
N THR A 26 -8.06 -1.69 10.88
CA THR A 26 -7.55 -2.50 12.00
C THR A 26 -8.63 -3.37 12.64
N ILE A 27 -9.87 -2.87 12.76
CA ILE A 27 -11.02 -3.68 13.23
C ILE A 27 -11.40 -4.72 12.21
N ALA A 28 -11.50 -4.32 10.94
CA ALA A 28 -11.88 -5.24 9.85
C ALA A 28 -10.91 -6.44 9.83
N GLU A 29 -9.62 -6.20 9.92
CA GLU A 29 -8.59 -7.24 9.98
C GLU A 29 -8.81 -8.18 11.17
N ARG A 30 -8.97 -7.65 12.39
CA ARG A 30 -9.19 -8.46 13.59
C ARG A 30 -10.48 -9.26 13.54
N LYS A 31 -11.57 -8.72 12.94
CA LYS A 31 -12.85 -9.41 12.80
C LYS A 31 -12.83 -10.48 11.73
N ILE A 32 -12.28 -10.19 10.55
CA ILE A 32 -12.20 -11.16 9.45
C ILE A 32 -11.29 -12.32 9.86
N MET A 33 -10.12 -12.04 10.46
CA MET A 33 -9.26 -13.11 11.01
C MET A 33 -9.96 -13.91 12.11
N GLY A 34 -10.70 -13.24 12.99
CA GLY A 34 -11.50 -13.91 14.02
C GLY A 34 -12.54 -14.87 13.41
N ALA A 35 -13.25 -14.44 12.37
CA ALA A 35 -14.22 -15.25 11.65
C ALA A 35 -13.58 -16.48 10.99
N ILE A 36 -12.43 -16.31 10.31
CA ILE A 36 -11.68 -17.42 9.69
C ILE A 36 -11.20 -18.41 10.75
N GLN A 37 -10.74 -17.93 11.89
CA GLN A 37 -10.26 -18.74 13.02
C GLN A 37 -11.40 -19.27 13.91
N ARG A 38 -12.68 -19.11 13.52
CA ARG A 38 -13.87 -19.51 14.28
C ARG A 38 -13.93 -18.92 15.69
N ARG A 39 -13.43 -17.70 15.88
CA ARG A 39 -13.51 -16.92 17.13
C ARG A 39 -14.14 -15.55 16.87
N ARG A 40 -14.65 -14.92 17.95
CA ARG A 40 -15.15 -13.54 17.84
C ARG A 40 -13.99 -12.55 17.95
N GLY A 41 -13.96 -11.57 17.03
CA GLY A 41 -13.07 -10.41 17.13
C GLY A 41 -13.54 -9.44 18.23
N PRO A 42 -12.94 -8.23 18.32
CA PRO A 42 -13.31 -7.22 19.32
C PRO A 42 -14.81 -6.95 19.30
N ASN A 43 -15.47 -7.06 20.47
CA ASN A 43 -16.93 -6.97 20.59
C ASN A 43 -17.39 -6.09 21.77
N VAL A 44 -16.50 -5.78 22.74
CA VAL A 44 -16.88 -5.19 24.03
C VAL A 44 -16.89 -3.66 23.97
N THR A 45 -15.98 -3.02 23.24
CA THR A 45 -15.83 -1.57 23.18
C THR A 45 -16.81 -0.96 22.18
N GLY A 46 -17.89 -0.35 22.68
CA GLY A 46 -18.97 0.21 21.87
C GLY A 46 -19.85 -0.85 21.20
N TYR A 47 -20.75 -0.41 20.32
CA TYR A 47 -21.61 -1.35 19.58
C TYR A 47 -20.78 -2.22 18.65
N ILE A 48 -20.76 -3.53 18.92
CA ILE A 48 -19.99 -4.54 18.14
C ILE A 48 -18.49 -4.19 18.01
N GLY A 49 -17.89 -3.49 18.98
CA GLY A 49 -16.46 -3.15 18.97
C GLY A 49 -16.07 -1.98 18.07
N LEU A 50 -17.01 -1.16 17.57
CA LEU A 50 -16.72 -0.04 16.66
C LEU A 50 -15.82 1.04 17.27
N LEU A 51 -15.80 1.19 18.59
CA LEU A 51 -14.95 2.17 19.28
C LEU A 51 -13.56 1.64 19.62
N GLN A 52 -13.23 0.40 19.24
CA GLN A 52 -11.92 -0.19 19.53
C GLN A 52 -10.72 0.60 18.98
N PRO A 53 -10.73 1.14 17.74
CA PRO A 53 -9.60 1.92 17.24
C PRO A 53 -9.37 3.20 18.02
N LEU A 54 -10.46 3.85 18.48
CA LEU A 54 -10.35 5.04 19.32
C LEU A 54 -9.75 4.71 20.68
N ALA A 55 -10.15 3.58 21.27
CA ALA A 55 -9.57 3.11 22.53
C ALA A 55 -8.08 2.76 22.37
N ASP A 56 -7.70 2.06 21.29
CA ASP A 56 -6.31 1.73 20.97
C ASP A 56 -5.48 3.01 20.70
N GLY A 57 -6.04 3.98 19.99
CA GLY A 57 -5.41 5.29 19.75
C GLY A 57 -5.21 6.09 21.02
N LEU A 58 -6.22 6.22 21.89
CA LEU A 58 -6.12 6.91 23.18
C LEU A 58 -5.09 6.25 24.10
N LYS A 59 -5.05 4.92 24.13
CA LYS A 59 -4.04 4.19 24.89
C LYS A 59 -2.61 4.56 24.47
N LEU A 60 -2.35 4.61 23.17
CA LEU A 60 -1.04 4.96 22.62
C LEU A 60 -0.71 6.44 22.85
N PHE A 61 -1.72 7.30 22.85
CA PHE A 61 -1.54 8.73 23.09
C PHE A 61 -1.16 9.05 24.53
N VAL A 62 -1.75 8.36 25.51
CA VAL A 62 -1.50 8.58 26.94
C VAL A 62 -0.22 7.86 27.43
N LYS A 63 0.24 6.84 26.69
CA LYS A 63 1.44 6.09 27.05
C LYS A 63 2.70 6.94 26.89
N GLU A 64 3.63 6.87 27.84
CA GLU A 64 4.94 7.53 27.76
C GLU A 64 5.78 7.02 26.58
N THR A 65 6.48 7.92 25.93
CA THR A 65 7.48 7.62 24.90
C THR A 65 8.81 7.28 25.57
N THR A 66 9.27 6.05 25.44
CA THR A 66 10.60 5.64 25.88
C THR A 66 11.62 5.95 24.79
N LEU A 67 12.70 6.65 25.18
CA LEU A 67 13.79 7.00 24.26
C LEU A 67 15.04 6.19 24.66
N PRO A 68 15.72 5.54 23.70
CA PRO A 68 16.96 4.81 23.98
C PRO A 68 18.09 5.78 24.33
N ASN A 69 18.80 5.55 25.43
CA ASN A 69 19.88 6.42 25.90
C ASN A 69 21.09 6.45 24.95
N SER A 70 21.32 5.38 24.19
CA SER A 70 22.46 5.24 23.27
C SER A 70 22.12 5.60 21.83
N GLY A 71 20.87 5.96 21.53
CA GLY A 71 20.37 6.27 20.17
C GLY A 71 20.50 7.74 19.82
N ASN A 72 20.41 8.04 18.50
CA ASN A 72 20.28 9.41 18.03
C ASN A 72 18.82 9.84 18.06
N ILE A 73 18.44 10.62 19.09
CA ILE A 73 17.06 11.01 19.37
C ILE A 73 16.41 11.77 18.20
N ASN A 74 17.13 12.65 17.52
CA ASN A 74 16.57 13.44 16.42
C ASN A 74 16.13 12.56 15.24
N ILE A 75 16.99 11.62 14.83
CA ILE A 75 16.68 10.69 13.74
C ILE A 75 15.63 9.68 14.20
N PHE A 76 15.67 9.26 15.47
CA PHE A 76 14.69 8.36 16.05
C PHE A 76 13.26 8.91 16.00
N LEU A 77 13.06 10.21 16.26
CA LEU A 77 11.75 10.87 16.16
C LEU A 77 11.37 11.21 14.71
N LEU A 78 12.37 11.48 13.86
CA LEU A 78 12.14 11.81 12.45
C LEU A 78 11.70 10.58 11.63
N ALA A 79 12.22 9.41 11.91
CA ALA A 79 11.94 8.20 11.13
C ALA A 79 10.44 7.84 11.05
N PRO A 80 9.67 7.72 12.16
CA PRO A 80 8.24 7.42 12.09
C PRO A 80 7.43 8.55 11.46
N SER A 81 7.80 9.81 11.70
CA SER A 81 7.13 10.94 11.07
C SER A 81 7.34 10.97 9.57
N MET A 82 8.54 10.65 9.09
CA MET A 82 8.84 10.55 7.67
C MET A 82 8.04 9.43 7.00
N ALA A 83 8.02 8.23 7.58
CA ALA A 83 7.26 7.10 7.05
C ALA A 83 5.76 7.42 6.95
N PHE A 84 5.19 8.04 7.98
CA PHE A 84 3.78 8.45 7.99
C PHE A 84 3.49 9.55 6.96
N ILE A 85 4.29 10.60 6.88
CA ILE A 85 4.09 11.71 5.92
C ILE A 85 4.18 11.18 4.49
N LEU A 86 5.16 10.34 4.16
CA LEU A 86 5.31 9.77 2.82
C LEU A 86 4.14 8.89 2.44
N SER A 87 3.59 8.10 3.38
CA SER A 87 2.40 7.29 3.13
C SER A 87 1.16 8.13 2.79
N LEU A 88 1.04 9.35 3.33
CA LEU A 88 -0.04 10.27 3.01
C LEU A 88 0.17 11.02 1.68
N ILE A 89 1.41 11.41 1.37
CA ILE A 89 1.75 12.15 0.15
C ILE A 89 1.42 11.34 -1.11
N GLY A 90 1.58 10.01 -1.06
CA GLY A 90 1.22 9.13 -2.17
C GLY A 90 -0.24 9.25 -2.62
N TRP A 91 -1.15 9.59 -1.73
CA TRP A 91 -2.58 9.76 -2.04
C TRP A 91 -2.90 11.01 -2.88
N ALA A 92 -1.97 11.95 -3.01
CA ALA A 92 -2.19 13.18 -3.77
C ALA A 92 -2.49 12.94 -5.26
N VAL A 93 -2.00 11.83 -5.82
CA VAL A 93 -2.07 11.52 -7.26
C VAL A 93 -3.15 10.49 -7.57
N ILE A 94 -3.77 9.88 -6.55
CA ILE A 94 -4.80 8.86 -6.73
C ILE A 94 -6.13 9.52 -7.12
N PRO A 95 -6.71 9.15 -8.28
CA PRO A 95 -7.99 9.67 -8.70
C PRO A 95 -9.15 8.92 -8.02
N PHE A 96 -9.96 9.62 -7.24
CA PHE A 96 -11.12 9.05 -6.54
C PHE A 96 -12.38 8.97 -7.41
N SER A 97 -12.56 9.92 -8.32
CA SER A 97 -13.61 9.94 -9.32
C SER A 97 -13.20 10.87 -10.45
N GLU A 98 -13.99 10.94 -11.51
CA GLU A 98 -13.78 11.87 -12.61
C GLU A 98 -13.66 13.32 -12.09
N GLY A 99 -12.53 13.96 -12.35
CA GLY A 99 -12.24 15.33 -11.89
C GLY A 99 -11.94 15.51 -10.39
N VAL A 100 -12.00 14.44 -9.56
CA VAL A 100 -11.67 14.50 -8.14
C VAL A 100 -10.27 13.92 -7.91
N ILE A 101 -9.28 14.73 -8.24
CA ILE A 101 -7.84 14.45 -8.04
C ILE A 101 -7.24 15.67 -7.35
N LEU A 102 -6.34 15.45 -6.39
CA LEU A 102 -5.67 16.58 -5.74
C LEU A 102 -4.63 17.20 -6.68
N CYS A 103 -3.84 16.37 -7.33
CA CYS A 103 -2.78 16.76 -8.25
C CYS A 103 -2.75 15.82 -9.46
N ASP A 104 -3.19 16.32 -10.61
CA ASP A 104 -3.15 15.57 -11.86
C ASP A 104 -1.78 15.75 -12.54
N LEU A 105 -0.90 14.77 -12.33
CA LEU A 105 0.46 14.78 -12.88
C LEU A 105 0.53 13.88 -14.13
N ASN A 106 1.18 14.37 -15.18
CA ASN A 106 1.42 13.57 -16.39
C ASN A 106 2.28 12.31 -16.09
N LEU A 107 3.14 12.36 -15.06
CA LEU A 107 4.04 11.29 -14.62
C LEU A 107 3.63 10.73 -13.25
N SER A 108 2.33 10.53 -13.03
CA SER A 108 1.78 10.14 -11.73
C SER A 108 2.30 8.79 -11.22
N ILE A 109 2.53 7.82 -12.12
CA ILE A 109 3.11 6.52 -11.75
C ILE A 109 4.55 6.68 -11.24
N LEU A 110 5.39 7.46 -11.93
CA LEU A 110 6.77 7.68 -11.50
C LEU A 110 6.83 8.41 -10.16
N TYR A 111 5.90 9.34 -9.92
CA TYR A 111 5.76 10.01 -8.63
C TYR A 111 5.47 9.00 -7.50
N LEU A 112 4.54 8.04 -7.70
CA LEU A 112 4.25 7.01 -6.71
C LEU A 112 5.47 6.14 -6.40
N PHE A 113 6.21 5.70 -7.43
CA PHE A 113 7.45 4.94 -7.22
C PHE A 113 8.53 5.76 -6.51
N ALA A 114 8.67 7.05 -6.80
CA ALA A 114 9.61 7.91 -6.08
C ALA A 114 9.27 8.02 -4.59
N ILE A 115 7.99 8.08 -4.24
CA ILE A 115 7.55 8.13 -2.84
C ILE A 115 7.74 6.77 -2.15
N SER A 116 7.45 5.64 -2.82
CA SER A 116 7.68 4.30 -2.24
C SER A 116 9.17 4.09 -1.97
N ALA A 117 10.05 4.47 -2.90
CA ALA A 117 11.50 4.42 -2.71
C ALA A 117 11.97 5.27 -1.51
N LEU A 118 11.40 6.46 -1.31
CA LEU A 118 11.72 7.30 -0.16
C LEU A 118 11.24 6.70 1.17
N ASN A 119 10.14 5.93 1.16
CA ASN A 119 9.61 5.31 2.37
C ASN A 119 10.57 4.28 2.97
N VAL A 120 11.42 3.65 2.16
CA VAL A 120 12.48 2.73 2.61
C VAL A 120 13.43 3.41 3.58
N TYR A 121 13.74 4.71 3.36
CA TYR A 121 14.63 5.45 4.27
C TYR A 121 14.02 5.64 5.66
N GLY A 122 12.70 5.76 5.78
CA GLY A 122 12.02 5.81 7.08
C GLY A 122 12.35 4.59 7.95
N ILE A 123 12.31 3.40 7.35
CA ILE A 123 12.63 2.14 8.04
C ILE A 123 14.14 2.03 8.34
N LEU A 124 15.00 2.41 7.38
CA LEU A 124 16.45 2.40 7.59
C LEU A 124 16.89 3.33 8.73
N PHE A 125 16.33 4.54 8.77
CA PHE A 125 16.61 5.49 9.84
C PHE A 125 16.12 5.00 11.19
N ALA A 126 14.97 4.31 11.24
CA ALA A 126 14.45 3.70 12.46
C ALA A 126 15.42 2.66 13.03
N GLY A 127 15.90 1.74 12.21
CA GLY A 127 16.84 0.71 12.64
C GLY A 127 18.22 1.27 13.02
N TRP A 128 18.70 2.28 12.28
CA TRP A 128 20.00 2.88 12.57
C TRP A 128 20.00 3.74 13.83
N SER A 129 18.97 4.55 14.02
CA SER A 129 18.87 5.48 15.16
C SER A 129 18.71 4.79 16.51
N SER A 130 18.17 3.57 16.53
CA SER A 130 17.98 2.77 17.75
C SER A 130 19.29 2.27 18.36
N ASN A 131 20.39 2.25 17.58
CA ASN A 131 21.73 1.78 17.99
C ASN A 131 21.73 0.40 18.65
N SER A 132 20.84 -0.49 18.22
CA SER A 132 20.75 -1.87 18.70
C SER A 132 20.86 -2.85 17.52
N LYS A 133 21.40 -4.06 17.77
CA LYS A 133 21.73 -5.03 16.70
C LYS A 133 20.50 -5.58 16.01
N TYR A 134 19.44 -5.89 16.75
CA TYR A 134 18.22 -6.49 16.20
C TYR A 134 17.42 -5.54 15.31
N PRO A 135 17.12 -4.30 15.71
CA PRO A 135 16.48 -3.32 14.87
C PRO A 135 17.27 -3.00 13.61
N TYR A 136 18.59 -2.90 13.70
CA TYR A 136 19.45 -2.63 12.54
C TYR A 136 19.38 -3.76 11.49
N LEU A 137 19.48 -5.02 11.93
CA LEU A 137 19.34 -6.18 11.04
C LEU A 137 17.93 -6.29 10.45
N GLY A 138 16.89 -6.00 11.25
CA GLY A 138 15.51 -5.94 10.78
C GLY A 138 15.30 -4.89 9.70
N ALA A 139 15.81 -3.68 9.91
CA ALA A 139 15.72 -2.59 8.94
C ALA A 139 16.47 -2.90 7.62
N LEU A 140 17.65 -3.51 7.68
CA LEU A 140 18.38 -3.91 6.47
C LEU A 140 17.63 -4.99 5.68
N ARG A 141 17.03 -5.98 6.36
CA ARG A 141 16.24 -7.03 5.71
C ARG A 141 14.99 -6.45 5.04
N SER A 142 14.26 -5.55 5.72
CA SER A 142 13.07 -4.91 5.14
C SER A 142 13.41 -4.02 3.96
N ALA A 143 14.47 -3.22 4.06
CA ALA A 143 14.94 -2.38 2.97
C ALA A 143 15.32 -3.20 1.72
N ALA A 144 16.08 -4.28 1.91
CA ALA A 144 16.44 -5.17 0.81
C ALA A 144 15.22 -5.84 0.15
N GLN A 145 14.21 -6.21 0.95
CA GLN A 145 12.94 -6.73 0.46
C GLN A 145 12.20 -5.71 -0.39
N MET A 146 11.93 -4.53 0.14
CA MET A 146 11.18 -3.47 -0.55
C MET A 146 11.85 -3.10 -1.86
N ILE A 147 13.16 -2.82 -1.89
CA ILE A 147 13.90 -2.49 -3.11
C ILE A 147 13.81 -3.60 -4.16
N SER A 148 13.89 -4.87 -3.74
CA SER A 148 13.82 -6.02 -4.66
C SER A 148 12.46 -6.14 -5.33
N TYR A 149 11.38 -5.91 -4.57
CA TYR A 149 10.01 -6.05 -5.09
C TYR A 149 9.51 -4.79 -5.80
N GLU A 150 10.07 -3.61 -5.50
CA GLU A 150 9.80 -2.37 -6.22
C GLU A 150 10.17 -2.49 -7.71
N ILE A 151 11.25 -3.19 -8.04
CA ILE A 151 11.65 -3.44 -9.44
C ILE A 151 10.59 -4.29 -10.16
N SER A 152 10.09 -5.35 -9.53
CA SER A 152 9.06 -6.21 -10.14
C SER A 152 7.72 -5.46 -10.30
N LEU A 153 7.33 -4.62 -9.32
CA LEU A 153 6.18 -3.73 -9.41
C LEU A 153 6.35 -2.73 -10.56
N GLY A 154 7.56 -2.18 -10.76
CA GLY A 154 7.87 -1.29 -11.85
C GLY A 154 7.61 -1.90 -13.23
N PHE A 155 8.06 -3.15 -13.48
CA PHE A 155 7.80 -3.84 -14.75
C PHE A 155 6.31 -4.16 -14.95
N THR A 156 5.59 -4.52 -13.88
CA THR A 156 4.14 -4.75 -13.99
C THR A 156 3.38 -3.47 -14.32
N ALA A 157 3.74 -2.34 -13.71
CA ALA A 157 3.15 -1.04 -14.03
C ALA A 157 3.51 -0.59 -15.45
N LEU A 158 4.76 -0.79 -15.88
CA LEU A 158 5.19 -0.48 -17.25
C LEU A 158 4.42 -1.25 -18.31
N SER A 159 4.03 -2.51 -18.06
CA SER A 159 3.19 -3.27 -18.98
C SER A 159 1.80 -2.67 -19.15
N VAL A 160 1.23 -2.11 -18.08
CA VAL A 160 -0.04 -1.35 -18.14
C VAL A 160 0.15 -0.06 -18.90
N VAL A 161 1.24 0.69 -18.66
CA VAL A 161 1.57 1.93 -19.37
C VAL A 161 1.72 1.69 -20.88
N LEU A 162 2.33 0.58 -21.29
CA LEU A 162 2.43 0.19 -22.70
C LEU A 162 1.05 0.04 -23.35
N CYS A 163 0.09 -0.57 -22.66
CA CYS A 163 -1.25 -0.75 -23.17
C CYS A 163 -2.06 0.57 -23.17
N ALA A 164 -1.83 1.43 -22.18
CA ALA A 164 -2.56 2.70 -22.03
C ALA A 164 -1.95 3.87 -22.84
N GLY A 165 -0.65 3.83 -23.14
CA GLY A 165 0.09 4.91 -23.80
C GLY A 165 0.35 6.14 -22.95
N THR A 166 0.01 6.13 -21.67
CA THR A 166 0.13 7.27 -20.76
C THR A 166 0.66 6.87 -19.41
N PHE A 167 1.47 7.75 -18.77
CA PHE A 167 1.91 7.58 -17.36
C PHE A 167 0.94 8.22 -16.37
N ASN A 168 -0.10 8.90 -16.85
CA ASN A 168 -1.11 9.54 -16.01
C ASN A 168 -2.14 8.50 -15.57
N LEU A 169 -2.37 8.37 -14.25
CA LEU A 169 -3.36 7.43 -13.68
C LEU A 169 -4.78 7.71 -14.18
N ASN A 170 -5.15 8.96 -14.36
CA ASN A 170 -6.45 9.32 -14.90
C ASN A 170 -6.60 8.82 -16.36
N GLY A 171 -5.57 9.04 -17.20
CA GLY A 171 -5.52 8.51 -18.56
C GLY A 171 -5.59 6.98 -18.63
N ILE A 172 -4.93 6.28 -17.69
CA ILE A 172 -5.00 4.82 -17.62
C ILE A 172 -6.42 4.34 -17.30
N ILE A 173 -7.16 5.02 -16.43
CA ILE A 173 -8.55 4.65 -16.13
C ILE A 173 -9.46 4.86 -17.33
N THR A 174 -9.33 5.99 -18.04
CA THR A 174 -10.17 6.27 -19.23
C THR A 174 -9.93 5.25 -20.34
N THR A 175 -8.71 4.76 -20.54
CA THR A 175 -8.44 3.69 -21.52
C THR A 175 -9.11 2.35 -21.16
N GLN A 176 -9.45 2.13 -19.91
CA GLN A 176 -10.11 0.90 -19.42
C GLN A 176 -11.65 0.93 -19.52
N GLU A 177 -12.26 1.95 -20.10
CA GLU A 177 -13.73 2.04 -20.25
C GLU A 177 -14.34 0.85 -20.99
N LYS A 178 -13.62 0.30 -21.97
CA LYS A 178 -14.10 -0.82 -22.78
C LYS A 178 -13.75 -2.17 -22.17
N ILE A 179 -12.50 -2.34 -21.75
CA ILE A 179 -11.97 -3.61 -21.23
C ILE A 179 -11.00 -3.29 -20.09
N TRP A 180 -11.18 -3.91 -18.92
CA TRP A 180 -10.24 -3.81 -17.82
C TRP A 180 -8.94 -4.53 -18.14
N PHE A 181 -7.82 -3.93 -17.78
CA PHE A 181 -6.49 -4.54 -17.99
C PHE A 181 -6.26 -5.81 -17.19
N LEU A 182 -7.11 -6.10 -16.21
CA LEU A 182 -7.13 -7.38 -15.52
C LEU A 182 -7.21 -8.58 -16.48
N ILE A 183 -8.03 -8.49 -17.55
CA ILE A 183 -8.25 -9.61 -18.46
C ILE A 183 -7.02 -9.86 -19.35
N PRO A 184 -6.53 -8.89 -20.16
CA PRO A 184 -5.39 -9.12 -21.04
C PRO A 184 -4.06 -9.26 -20.28
N LEU A 185 -3.91 -8.66 -19.11
CA LEU A 185 -2.68 -8.67 -18.32
C LEU A 185 -2.81 -9.49 -17.04
N PHE A 186 -3.64 -10.55 -17.05
CA PHE A 186 -3.89 -11.38 -15.86
C PHE A 186 -2.61 -11.91 -15.17
N PRO A 187 -1.57 -12.42 -15.88
CA PRO A 187 -0.33 -12.84 -15.24
C PRO A 187 0.40 -11.69 -14.53
N MET A 188 0.39 -10.48 -15.13
CA MET A 188 0.99 -9.30 -14.49
C MET A 188 0.24 -8.85 -13.26
N PHE A 189 -1.08 -8.97 -13.27
CA PHE A 189 -1.91 -8.71 -12.11
C PHE A 189 -1.54 -9.62 -10.92
N LEU A 190 -1.31 -10.92 -11.17
CA LEU A 190 -0.88 -11.85 -10.12
C LEU A 190 0.50 -11.46 -9.54
N ILE A 191 1.46 -11.16 -10.42
CA ILE A 191 2.80 -10.72 -9.98
C ILE A 191 2.69 -9.41 -9.20
N PHE A 192 1.88 -8.46 -9.66
CA PHE A 192 1.63 -7.19 -8.98
C PHE A 192 1.08 -7.42 -7.56
N TYR A 193 0.07 -8.26 -7.40
CA TYR A 193 -0.54 -8.54 -6.10
C TYR A 193 0.42 -9.18 -5.11
N ILE A 194 1.25 -10.12 -5.56
CA ILE A 194 2.26 -10.75 -4.69
C ILE A 194 3.36 -9.74 -4.34
N SER A 195 3.82 -8.94 -5.31
CA SER A 195 4.83 -7.90 -5.08
C SER A 195 4.33 -6.80 -4.15
N MET A 196 3.03 -6.46 -4.23
CA MET A 196 2.38 -5.50 -3.34
C MET A 196 2.37 -5.96 -1.88
N LEU A 197 2.13 -7.27 -1.62
CA LEU A 197 2.24 -7.85 -0.28
C LEU A 197 3.67 -7.75 0.27
N ALA A 198 4.66 -7.94 -0.58
CA ALA A 198 6.07 -7.87 -0.19
C ALA A 198 6.55 -6.43 0.02
N GLU A 199 6.07 -5.47 -0.79
CA GLU A 199 6.37 -4.04 -0.65
C GLU A 199 5.84 -3.46 0.67
N THR A 200 4.65 -3.91 1.09
CA THR A 200 4.05 -3.48 2.35
C THR A 200 4.55 -4.26 3.56
N ASN A 201 5.57 -5.12 3.43
CA ASN A 201 6.11 -5.97 4.50
C ASN A 201 5.04 -6.77 5.26
N ARG A 202 3.95 -7.16 4.57
CA ARG A 202 2.85 -7.92 5.19
C ARG A 202 2.98 -9.42 4.96
N HIS A 203 2.42 -10.15 5.88
CA HIS A 203 2.36 -11.60 5.82
C HIS A 203 1.81 -12.08 4.45
N PRO A 204 2.46 -13.04 3.76
CA PRO A 204 3.49 -13.98 4.22
C PRO A 204 4.95 -13.47 4.19
N PHE A 205 5.18 -12.23 3.79
CA PHE A 205 6.50 -11.62 3.63
C PHE A 205 6.89 -10.70 4.79
N ASP A 206 6.29 -10.91 5.97
CA ASP A 206 6.48 -10.16 7.22
C ASP A 206 7.76 -10.61 7.95
N LEU A 207 8.89 -10.41 7.31
CA LEU A 207 10.20 -10.76 7.88
C LEU A 207 10.72 -9.71 8.89
N PRO A 208 10.43 -8.41 8.69
CA PRO A 208 10.89 -7.40 9.64
C PRO A 208 10.23 -7.50 11.01
N GLU A 209 8.96 -7.92 11.06
CA GLU A 209 8.17 -8.06 12.29
C GLU A 209 8.17 -9.49 12.85
N ALA A 210 8.98 -10.39 12.27
CA ALA A 210 9.03 -11.80 12.72
C ALA A 210 9.52 -11.90 14.16
N GLU A 211 8.59 -11.95 15.11
CA GLU A 211 8.88 -12.09 16.56
C GLU A 211 9.79 -13.29 16.87
N ALA A 212 9.66 -14.37 16.10
CA ALA A 212 10.46 -15.58 16.29
C ALA A 212 11.95 -15.42 15.92
N GLU A 213 12.30 -14.48 15.02
CA GLU A 213 13.67 -14.31 14.53
C GLU A 213 14.35 -13.04 15.06
N LEU A 214 13.63 -11.92 15.14
CA LEU A 214 14.18 -10.58 15.43
C LEU A 214 13.41 -9.82 16.52
N VAL A 215 12.63 -10.49 17.33
CA VAL A 215 11.83 -9.97 18.47
C VAL A 215 10.68 -9.05 18.04
N SER A 216 10.86 -8.11 17.16
CA SER A 216 9.88 -7.20 16.49
C SER A 216 10.57 -6.37 15.41
N GLY A 217 11.77 -6.76 15.02
CA GLY A 217 12.52 -6.11 13.96
C GLY A 217 12.86 -4.64 14.25
N TYR A 218 12.59 -3.74 13.29
CA TYR A 218 12.94 -2.32 13.40
C TYR A 218 12.11 -1.55 14.44
N ASN A 219 10.94 -2.09 14.85
CA ASN A 219 10.01 -1.44 15.79
C ASN A 219 10.30 -1.74 17.28
N VAL A 220 11.31 -2.56 17.60
CA VAL A 220 11.57 -3.06 18.99
C VAL A 220 11.70 -1.95 20.02
N GLU A 221 12.41 -0.87 19.68
CA GLU A 221 12.70 0.23 20.60
C GLU A 221 11.61 1.33 20.57
N TYR A 222 10.65 1.24 19.64
CA TYR A 222 9.60 2.25 19.50
C TYR A 222 8.42 1.97 20.43
N SER A 223 7.91 3.02 21.07
CA SER A 223 6.77 2.94 21.99
C SER A 223 5.82 4.13 21.80
N SER A 224 4.57 4.04 22.31
CA SER A 224 3.63 5.16 22.34
C SER A 224 3.31 5.72 20.94
N MET A 225 3.34 7.04 20.77
CA MET A 225 2.98 7.73 19.50
C MET A 225 3.95 7.42 18.35
N THR A 226 5.23 7.22 18.61
CA THR A 226 6.20 6.89 17.57
C THR A 226 5.91 5.53 16.94
N PHE A 227 5.52 4.55 17.76
CA PHE A 227 5.04 3.26 17.29
C PHE A 227 3.71 3.39 16.52
N ALA A 228 2.78 4.23 17.02
CA ALA A 228 1.51 4.48 16.34
C ALA A 228 1.70 5.06 14.93
N LEU A 229 2.66 5.98 14.73
CA LEU A 229 2.93 6.57 13.43
C LEU A 229 3.43 5.55 12.40
N PHE A 230 4.28 4.59 12.79
CA PHE A 230 4.68 3.50 11.89
C PHE A 230 3.48 2.64 11.48
N PHE A 231 2.66 2.22 12.45
CA PHE A 231 1.46 1.44 12.16
C PHE A 231 0.48 2.18 11.26
N LEU A 232 0.20 3.46 11.53
CA LEU A 232 -0.66 4.28 10.67
C LEU A 232 -0.09 4.40 9.25
N GLY A 233 1.23 4.60 9.13
CA GLY A 233 1.92 4.66 7.83
C GLY A 233 1.83 3.34 7.06
N GLU A 234 2.02 2.22 7.73
CA GLU A 234 1.94 0.89 7.14
C GLU A 234 0.53 0.57 6.64
N TYR A 235 -0.50 0.81 7.46
CA TYR A 235 -1.90 0.62 7.05
C TYR A 235 -2.32 1.58 5.94
N ALA A 236 -1.83 2.83 5.95
CA ALA A 236 -2.06 3.78 4.87
C ALA A 236 -1.40 3.33 3.56
N ASN A 237 -0.20 2.74 3.62
CA ASN A 237 0.47 2.15 2.46
C ASN A 237 -0.27 0.93 1.90
N MET A 238 -0.83 0.07 2.75
CA MET A 238 -1.65 -1.05 2.27
C MET A 238 -2.88 -0.58 1.51
N LEU A 239 -3.56 0.45 2.02
CA LEU A 239 -4.67 1.09 1.31
C LEU A 239 -4.21 1.74 0.00
N LEU A 240 -3.07 2.44 0.01
CA LEU A 240 -2.50 3.07 -1.18
C LEU A 240 -2.18 2.05 -2.26
N MET A 241 -1.52 0.94 -1.92
CA MET A 241 -1.18 -0.12 -2.87
C MET A 241 -2.42 -0.84 -3.40
N SER A 242 -3.46 -1.04 -2.57
CA SER A 242 -4.73 -1.58 -3.05
C SER A 242 -5.45 -0.60 -3.99
N ALA A 243 -5.39 0.72 -3.73
CA ALA A 243 -5.90 1.76 -4.60
C ALA A 243 -5.12 1.80 -5.93
N PHE A 244 -3.81 1.70 -5.88
CA PHE A 244 -2.93 1.65 -7.05
C PHE A 244 -3.24 0.42 -7.92
N GLY A 245 -3.40 -0.76 -7.32
CA GLY A 245 -3.82 -1.96 -8.05
C GLY A 245 -5.21 -1.83 -8.69
N ALA A 246 -6.15 -1.17 -7.98
CA ALA A 246 -7.48 -0.89 -8.53
C ALA A 246 -7.44 0.08 -9.71
N THR A 247 -6.57 1.09 -9.71
CA THR A 247 -6.40 2.02 -10.84
C THR A 247 -5.74 1.37 -12.05
N LEU A 248 -4.71 0.53 -11.83
CA LEU A 248 -3.96 -0.10 -12.91
C LEU A 248 -4.74 -1.22 -13.61
N PHE A 249 -5.46 -2.07 -12.88
CA PHE A 249 -6.03 -3.31 -13.43
C PHE A 249 -7.56 -3.36 -13.39
N LEU A 250 -8.21 -2.71 -12.44
CA LEU A 250 -9.66 -2.81 -12.22
C LEU A 250 -10.44 -1.58 -12.71
N GLY A 251 -9.79 -0.69 -13.45
CA GLY A 251 -10.45 0.50 -14.02
C GLY A 251 -10.85 1.56 -12.99
N GLY A 252 -10.15 1.67 -11.86
CA GLY A 252 -10.34 2.77 -10.89
C GLY A 252 -11.81 3.01 -10.51
N TRP A 253 -12.33 4.20 -10.77
CA TRP A 253 -13.71 4.59 -10.45
C TRP A 253 -14.76 4.08 -11.44
N LEU A 254 -14.40 3.44 -12.56
CA LEU A 254 -15.34 2.91 -13.52
C LEU A 254 -16.22 1.82 -12.93
N PRO A 255 -17.52 1.76 -13.26
CA PRO A 255 -18.40 0.70 -12.79
C PRO A 255 -17.98 -0.66 -13.36
N ILE A 256 -18.35 -1.75 -12.67
CA ILE A 256 -18.05 -3.11 -13.11
C ILE A 256 -18.78 -3.45 -14.43
N ILE A 257 -20.00 -2.96 -14.57
CA ILE A 257 -20.86 -3.16 -15.74
C ILE A 257 -21.44 -1.80 -16.12
N ASN A 258 -21.27 -1.39 -17.38
CA ASN A 258 -21.82 -0.15 -17.92
C ASN A 258 -23.34 -0.31 -18.21
N ASN A 259 -24.14 -0.41 -17.14
CA ASN A 259 -25.58 -0.40 -17.23
C ASN A 259 -26.16 0.86 -16.58
N LEU A 260 -27.31 1.32 -17.07
CA LEU A 260 -28.04 2.49 -16.56
C LEU A 260 -28.26 2.47 -15.03
N PHE A 261 -28.45 1.28 -14.44
CA PHE A 261 -28.59 1.14 -12.98
C PHE A 261 -27.31 1.43 -12.20
N PHE A 262 -26.15 1.11 -12.74
CA PHE A 262 -24.88 1.32 -12.07
C PHE A 262 -24.31 2.72 -12.26
N SER A 263 -24.82 3.49 -13.23
CA SER A 263 -24.42 4.89 -13.45
C SER A 263 -24.95 5.85 -12.36
N PHE A 264 -25.98 5.47 -11.58
CA PHE A 264 -26.45 6.26 -10.44
C PHE A 264 -25.48 6.24 -9.25
N ILE A 265 -24.60 5.25 -9.15
CA ILE A 265 -23.63 5.13 -8.05
C ILE A 265 -22.42 6.01 -8.38
N PRO A 266 -22.05 6.97 -7.51
CA PRO A 266 -20.88 7.81 -7.74
C PRO A 266 -19.60 6.98 -7.88
N GLY A 267 -18.71 7.38 -8.80
CA GLY A 267 -17.47 6.66 -9.09
C GLY A 267 -16.57 6.43 -7.86
N SER A 268 -16.60 7.36 -6.89
CA SER A 268 -15.87 7.22 -5.65
C SER A 268 -16.30 6.02 -4.80
N LEU A 269 -17.58 5.62 -4.85
CA LEU A 269 -18.07 4.41 -4.17
C LEU A 269 -17.60 3.14 -4.88
N TRP A 270 -17.58 3.12 -6.21
CA TRP A 270 -17.00 2.00 -6.98
C TRP A 270 -15.52 1.82 -6.67
N PHE A 271 -14.79 2.93 -6.62
CA PHE A 271 -13.38 2.90 -6.28
C PHE A 271 -13.12 2.38 -4.87
N SER A 272 -13.88 2.89 -3.88
CA SER A 272 -13.74 2.42 -2.49
C SER A 272 -14.07 0.94 -2.33
N LEU A 273 -15.06 0.42 -3.06
CA LEU A 273 -15.40 -1.00 -3.07
C LEU A 273 -14.25 -1.85 -3.62
N LYS A 274 -13.61 -1.43 -4.72
CA LYS A 274 -12.44 -2.12 -5.29
C LYS A 274 -11.25 -2.10 -4.33
N ILE A 275 -11.01 -0.99 -3.63
CA ILE A 275 -10.00 -0.92 -2.58
C ILE A 275 -10.31 -1.92 -1.46
N CYS A 276 -11.56 -1.99 -1.00
CA CYS A 276 -11.98 -2.95 0.02
C CYS A 276 -11.73 -4.41 -0.42
N ILE A 277 -11.95 -4.75 -1.69
CA ILE A 277 -11.62 -6.09 -2.23
C ILE A 277 -10.11 -6.35 -2.11
N GLY A 278 -9.26 -5.38 -2.49
CA GLY A 278 -7.82 -5.48 -2.32
C GLY A 278 -7.41 -5.70 -0.86
N VAL A 279 -8.00 -4.93 0.05
CA VAL A 279 -7.77 -5.06 1.50
C VAL A 279 -8.18 -6.43 2.04
N VAL A 280 -9.34 -6.95 1.62
CA VAL A 280 -9.77 -8.30 1.99
C VAL A 280 -8.77 -9.34 1.51
N PHE A 281 -8.17 -9.15 0.33
CA PHE A 281 -7.14 -10.04 -0.19
C PHE A 281 -5.87 -10.04 0.70
N PHE A 282 -5.43 -8.88 1.20
CA PHE A 282 -4.36 -8.79 2.20
C PHE A 282 -4.67 -9.61 3.46
N ILE A 283 -5.88 -9.48 3.97
CA ILE A 283 -6.29 -10.19 5.20
C ILE A 283 -6.38 -11.70 4.96
N LEU A 284 -6.91 -12.12 3.81
CA LEU A 284 -6.98 -13.54 3.44
C LEU A 284 -5.57 -14.13 3.28
N ALA A 285 -4.66 -13.44 2.58
CA ALA A 285 -3.27 -13.88 2.45
C ALA A 285 -2.60 -14.08 3.82
N ARG A 286 -2.81 -13.15 4.76
CA ARG A 286 -2.32 -13.27 6.13
C ARG A 286 -2.91 -14.46 6.88
N ALA A 287 -4.18 -14.79 6.65
CA ALA A 287 -4.87 -15.85 7.36
C ALA A 287 -4.55 -17.26 6.82
N THR A 288 -4.20 -17.39 5.54
CA THR A 288 -4.09 -18.67 4.84
C THR A 288 -2.67 -19.11 4.55
N LEU A 289 -1.76 -18.18 4.27
CA LEU A 289 -0.41 -18.51 3.85
C LEU A 289 0.55 -18.61 5.04
N PRO A 290 1.51 -19.57 5.01
CA PRO A 290 2.60 -19.60 5.98
C PRO A 290 3.64 -18.51 5.65
N ARG A 291 4.46 -18.13 6.63
CA ARG A 291 5.54 -17.16 6.47
C ARG A 291 6.70 -17.77 5.65
N TYR A 292 7.25 -16.99 4.73
CA TYR A 292 8.44 -17.37 3.97
C TYR A 292 9.73 -17.05 4.75
N ARG A 293 10.79 -17.82 4.47
CA ARG A 293 12.13 -17.51 4.96
C ARG A 293 12.79 -16.44 4.08
N TYR A 294 13.70 -15.64 4.64
CA TYR A 294 14.36 -14.54 3.93
C TYR A 294 15.04 -14.99 2.61
N ASP A 295 15.77 -16.11 2.65
CA ASP A 295 16.44 -16.64 1.47
C ASP A 295 15.44 -17.00 0.35
N GLN A 296 14.32 -17.61 0.71
CA GLN A 296 13.26 -17.99 -0.22
C GLN A 296 12.59 -16.76 -0.84
N LEU A 297 12.37 -15.74 -0.03
CA LEU A 297 11.75 -14.50 -0.46
C LEU A 297 12.65 -13.75 -1.45
N MET A 298 13.95 -13.61 -1.16
CA MET A 298 14.90 -12.98 -2.07
C MET A 298 15.07 -13.77 -3.36
N TYR A 299 15.10 -15.11 -3.28
CA TYR A 299 15.11 -15.99 -4.45
C TYR A 299 13.88 -15.78 -5.34
N LEU A 300 12.69 -15.70 -4.74
CA LEU A 300 11.43 -15.50 -5.43
C LEU A 300 11.38 -14.16 -6.16
N GLY A 301 11.83 -13.08 -5.52
CA GLY A 301 11.89 -11.74 -6.13
C GLY A 301 12.84 -11.68 -7.32
N TRP A 302 14.10 -12.06 -7.11
CA TRP A 302 15.15 -11.89 -8.11
C TRP A 302 15.17 -12.96 -9.21
N LYS A 303 14.95 -14.24 -8.85
CA LYS A 303 15.07 -15.35 -9.82
C LYS A 303 13.74 -15.78 -10.44
N CYS A 304 12.59 -15.45 -9.83
CA CYS A 304 11.29 -15.80 -10.37
C CYS A 304 10.52 -14.59 -10.90
N PHE A 305 10.22 -13.59 -10.04
CA PHE A 305 9.32 -12.50 -10.45
C PHE A 305 9.96 -11.52 -11.40
N LEU A 306 11.20 -11.14 -11.20
CA LEU A 306 11.88 -10.20 -12.09
C LEU A 306 12.01 -10.74 -13.51
N PRO A 307 12.50 -11.98 -13.76
CA PRO A 307 12.57 -12.54 -15.11
C PRO A 307 11.19 -12.76 -15.74
N LEU A 308 10.17 -13.18 -14.94
CA LEU A 308 8.82 -13.36 -15.43
C LEU A 308 8.18 -12.02 -15.84
N ALA A 309 8.31 -10.98 -15.00
CA ALA A 309 7.78 -9.66 -15.29
C ALA A 309 8.44 -9.04 -16.53
N LEU A 310 9.75 -9.14 -16.63
CA LEU A 310 10.50 -8.65 -17.79
C LEU A 310 10.17 -9.45 -19.07
N GLY A 311 10.08 -10.77 -18.98
CA GLY A 311 9.72 -11.63 -20.11
C GLY A 311 8.32 -11.34 -20.63
N TYR A 312 7.35 -11.17 -19.71
CA TYR A 312 5.97 -10.84 -20.09
C TYR A 312 5.86 -9.40 -20.62
N PHE A 313 6.64 -8.46 -20.10
CA PHE A 313 6.72 -7.10 -20.62
C PHE A 313 7.18 -7.08 -22.09
N ILE A 314 8.25 -7.80 -22.42
CA ILE A 314 8.73 -7.93 -23.80
C ILE A 314 7.69 -8.64 -24.69
N PHE A 315 7.06 -9.69 -24.16
CA PHE A 315 5.99 -10.42 -24.86
C PHE A 315 4.79 -9.52 -25.18
N SER A 316 4.32 -8.73 -24.20
CA SER A 316 3.22 -7.79 -24.39
C SER A 316 3.56 -6.70 -25.42
N MET A 317 4.79 -6.17 -25.39
CA MET A 317 5.28 -5.23 -26.40
C MET A 317 5.28 -5.85 -27.80
N GLY A 318 5.78 -7.08 -27.95
CA GLY A 318 5.78 -7.80 -29.21
C GLY A 318 4.38 -8.08 -29.75
N LEU A 319 3.41 -8.41 -28.89
CA LEU A 319 2.01 -8.57 -29.29
C LEU A 319 1.39 -7.25 -29.77
N LEU A 320 1.55 -6.15 -29.02
CA LEU A 320 1.00 -4.86 -29.39
C LEU A 320 1.55 -4.35 -30.72
N THR A 321 2.86 -4.56 -30.96
CA THR A 321 3.48 -4.16 -32.25
C THR A 321 3.02 -5.05 -33.41
N SER A 322 2.90 -6.36 -33.23
CA SER A 322 2.50 -7.30 -34.29
C SER A 322 1.03 -7.13 -34.70
N LEU A 323 0.16 -6.74 -33.75
CA LEU A 323 -1.27 -6.51 -33.96
C LEU A 323 -1.60 -5.05 -34.34
N ASN A 324 -0.60 -4.16 -34.39
CA ASN A 324 -0.79 -2.71 -34.58
C ASN A 324 -1.78 -2.09 -33.57
N TRP A 325 -1.75 -2.56 -32.32
CA TRP A 325 -2.61 -2.08 -31.23
C TRP A 325 -1.89 -1.10 -30.30
N LEU A 326 -0.75 -0.56 -30.72
CA LEU A 326 -0.08 0.49 -29.96
C LEU A 326 -1.00 1.71 -29.85
N PRO A 327 -1.16 2.29 -28.66
CA PRO A 327 -1.90 3.54 -28.50
C PRO A 327 -1.18 4.66 -29.26
N ASN A 328 -1.96 5.45 -30.00
CA ASN A 328 -1.47 6.62 -30.76
C ASN A 328 -1.12 7.78 -29.84
#